data_107a705297066174a3341af5514c690b
#
_entry.id   107a705297066174a3341af5514c690b
#
_cell.length_a   1.000
_cell.length_b   1.000
_cell.length_c   1.000
_cell.angle_alpha   90.00
_cell.angle_beta   90.00
_cell.angle_gamma   90.00
#
_symmetry.space_group_name_H-M   'P 1'
#
loop_
_entity.id
_entity.type
_entity.pdbx_description
1 polymer ?
#
loop_
_entity_poly.entity_id
_entity_poly.type
_entity_poly.pdbx_seq_one_letter_code
_entity_poly.pdbx_strand_id
1 'polypeptide(L)'
;MKSVNKFSDLKNLSFKELIYNNEARALYIQVATVAIIFSLFYVMINNLNENIEARGIVSGFTFLEGRSGFDILPFLGSYLVQFSPNSTNLEVFYVAIINTFVCAGVGIVLSTILGLLIGIARLSSNYLISRLANAYIELFRNIPILLQILFWYNIFLNALPHPKKSISFLDLIFINNRGFYLPNPQPQEGFILVFLAFIIGIVSAVYLKRHFKRKHDETGQHTNTIGYTLGLIILLPVLVFLALGSPLQFDYAILGKFNLKGGLAVVPEFVALTLALSVYTATYIAEAIRSGIEAVDKGQKEAAAAIGLTKTQSLKLVVLPQALRVAIPPTINQYLNLTKNSSLAAAIGYPELMSAFGGTVLNQVGQAIEILAMVMFVYLVISLAISVLLNYVNKKMAIQGR
;
A
#
# COMPACT_ATOMS: atom_id res chain seq x y z
N MET A 1 -7.54 21.22 -46.96
CA MET A 1 -6.48 20.22 -46.64
C MET A 1 -7.18 18.96 -46.21
N LYS A 2 -6.79 17.79 -46.78
CA LYS A 2 -7.36 16.50 -46.33
C LYS A 2 -6.84 16.18 -44.92
N SER A 3 -7.72 15.75 -44.01
CA SER A 3 -7.33 15.32 -42.69
C SER A 3 -6.57 13.97 -42.76
N VAL A 4 -5.44 13.88 -42.07
CA VAL A 4 -4.57 12.69 -42.05
C VAL A 4 -4.61 12.10 -40.67
N ASN A 5 -5.52 11.15 -40.42
CA ASN A 5 -5.70 10.50 -39.13
C ASN A 5 -5.08 9.09 -39.06
N LYS A 6 -4.65 8.53 -40.21
CA LYS A 6 -4.08 7.17 -40.26
C LYS A 6 -2.93 7.11 -41.28
N PHE A 7 -2.01 6.16 -41.09
CA PHE A 7 -0.91 5.88 -42.04
C PHE A 7 -1.35 5.61 -43.47
N SER A 8 -2.56 5.05 -43.65
CA SER A 8 -3.14 4.78 -44.95
C SER A 8 -3.40 6.06 -45.77
N ASP A 9 -3.63 7.18 -45.09
CA ASP A 9 -3.99 8.44 -45.74
C ASP A 9 -2.77 9.14 -46.33
N LEU A 10 -1.56 8.79 -45.86
CA LEU A 10 -0.29 9.32 -46.37
C LEU A 10 0.02 8.87 -47.82
N LYS A 11 -0.44 7.67 -48.20
CA LYS A 11 -0.21 7.13 -49.57
C LYS A 11 -0.85 7.94 -50.67
N ASN A 12 -1.86 8.74 -50.33
CA ASN A 12 -2.66 9.49 -51.30
C ASN A 12 -2.33 10.98 -51.36
N LEU A 13 -1.26 11.42 -50.65
CA LEU A 13 -0.83 12.81 -50.61
C LEU A 13 0.33 13.04 -51.61
N SER A 14 0.32 14.18 -52.28
CA SER A 14 1.47 14.62 -53.11
C SER A 14 2.65 14.99 -52.19
N PHE A 15 3.88 14.97 -52.75
CA PHE A 15 5.09 15.28 -51.98
C PHE A 15 5.06 16.68 -51.34
N LYS A 16 4.44 17.65 -51.97
CA LYS A 16 4.21 19.00 -51.41
C LYS A 16 3.21 18.98 -50.26
N GLU A 17 2.13 18.22 -50.38
CA GLU A 17 1.14 18.09 -49.29
C GLU A 17 1.70 17.39 -48.08
N LEU A 18 2.60 16.41 -48.25
CA LEU A 18 3.31 15.73 -47.18
C LEU A 18 4.16 16.68 -46.33
N ILE A 19 4.84 17.67 -46.99
CA ILE A 19 5.74 18.63 -46.31
C ILE A 19 4.93 19.75 -45.60
N TYR A 20 3.87 20.23 -46.20
CA TYR A 20 3.15 21.42 -45.72
C TYR A 20 1.91 21.12 -44.91
N ASN A 21 1.46 19.84 -44.83
CA ASN A 21 0.33 19.46 -44.02
C ASN A 21 0.78 19.26 -42.54
N ASN A 22 0.16 20.03 -41.63
CA ASN A 22 0.51 19.98 -40.20
C ASN A 22 0.25 18.60 -39.55
N GLU A 23 -0.79 17.89 -39.99
CA GLU A 23 -1.11 16.56 -39.49
C GLU A 23 -0.12 15.49 -39.97
N ALA A 24 0.30 15.58 -41.24
CA ALA A 24 1.34 14.72 -41.78
C ALA A 24 2.69 14.95 -41.10
N ARG A 25 3.08 16.21 -40.85
CA ARG A 25 4.30 16.52 -40.08
C ARG A 25 4.24 15.98 -38.64
N ALA A 26 3.13 16.15 -37.98
CA ALA A 26 2.96 15.60 -36.61
C ALA A 26 3.15 14.08 -36.60
N LEU A 27 2.62 13.38 -37.61
CA LEU A 27 2.78 11.94 -37.75
C LEU A 27 4.24 11.54 -38.03
N TYR A 28 4.94 12.25 -38.91
CA TYR A 28 6.37 12.00 -39.16
C TYR A 28 7.22 12.23 -37.93
N ILE A 29 6.97 13.33 -37.19
CA ILE A 29 7.70 13.60 -35.95
C ILE A 29 7.46 12.51 -34.95
N GLN A 30 6.21 12.03 -34.76
CA GLN A 30 5.90 10.92 -33.89
C GLN A 30 6.64 9.64 -34.29
N VAL A 31 6.58 9.26 -35.59
CA VAL A 31 7.28 8.06 -36.08
C VAL A 31 8.79 8.21 -35.95
N ALA A 32 9.35 9.35 -36.28
CA ALA A 32 10.78 9.62 -36.13
C ALA A 32 11.19 9.56 -34.65
N THR A 33 10.42 10.16 -33.77
CA THR A 33 10.67 10.08 -32.30
C THR A 33 10.65 8.64 -31.84
N VAL A 34 9.64 7.86 -32.21
CA VAL A 34 9.55 6.44 -31.86
C VAL A 34 10.75 5.65 -32.42
N ALA A 35 11.11 5.88 -33.69
CA ALA A 35 12.26 5.23 -34.31
C ALA A 35 13.59 5.59 -33.63
N ILE A 36 13.78 6.86 -33.25
CA ILE A 36 14.96 7.31 -32.49
C ILE A 36 15.01 6.62 -31.14
N ILE A 37 13.89 6.55 -30.41
CA ILE A 37 13.82 5.88 -29.12
C ILE A 37 14.20 4.41 -29.27
N PHE A 38 13.61 3.69 -30.24
CA PHE A 38 13.94 2.29 -30.49
C PHE A 38 15.40 2.09 -30.86
N SER A 39 15.97 2.99 -31.74
CA SER A 39 17.37 2.94 -32.13
C SER A 39 18.30 3.13 -30.90
N LEU A 40 17.98 4.08 -30.02
CA LEU A 40 18.73 4.30 -28.80
C LEU A 40 18.68 3.07 -27.89
N PHE A 41 17.51 2.47 -27.70
CA PHE A 41 17.38 1.23 -26.94
C PHE A 41 18.18 0.08 -27.56
N TYR A 42 18.14 -0.07 -28.88
CA TYR A 42 18.92 -1.08 -29.59
C TYR A 42 20.44 -0.92 -29.36
N VAL A 43 20.94 0.32 -29.53
CA VAL A 43 22.36 0.63 -29.27
C VAL A 43 22.74 0.37 -27.82
N MET A 44 21.86 0.79 -26.88
CA MET A 44 22.09 0.53 -25.44
C MET A 44 22.15 -0.97 -25.12
N ILE A 45 21.24 -1.76 -25.67
CA ILE A 45 21.21 -3.23 -25.44
C ILE A 45 22.44 -3.88 -26.07
N ASN A 46 22.82 -3.47 -27.27
CA ASN A 46 24.01 -4.02 -27.94
C ASN A 46 25.30 -3.71 -27.16
N ASN A 47 25.50 -2.46 -26.77
CA ASN A 47 26.64 -2.06 -25.93
C ASN A 47 26.63 -2.76 -24.57
N LEU A 48 25.43 -3.01 -24.01
CA LEU A 48 25.30 -3.75 -22.77
C LEU A 48 25.79 -5.19 -22.93
N ASN A 49 25.34 -5.90 -23.97
CA ASN A 49 25.74 -7.26 -24.26
C ASN A 49 27.26 -7.38 -24.48
N GLU A 50 27.84 -6.48 -25.29
CA GLU A 50 29.28 -6.42 -25.52
C GLU A 50 30.08 -6.20 -24.22
N ASN A 51 29.58 -5.30 -23.34
CA ASN A 51 30.23 -5.04 -22.06
C ASN A 51 30.11 -6.21 -21.08
N ILE A 52 28.96 -6.92 -21.06
CA ILE A 52 28.76 -8.13 -20.26
C ILE A 52 29.74 -9.22 -20.67
N GLU A 53 29.85 -9.50 -21.98
CA GLU A 53 30.78 -10.48 -22.53
C GLU A 53 32.23 -10.09 -22.26
N ALA A 54 32.62 -8.84 -22.53
CA ALA A 54 33.97 -8.35 -22.32
C ALA A 54 34.44 -8.41 -20.86
N ARG A 55 33.50 -8.25 -19.91
CA ARG A 55 33.78 -8.30 -18.47
C ARG A 55 33.60 -9.69 -17.84
N GLY A 56 33.16 -10.68 -18.62
CA GLY A 56 32.89 -12.03 -18.12
C GLY A 56 31.79 -12.08 -17.06
N ILE A 57 30.83 -11.14 -17.11
CA ILE A 57 29.71 -11.08 -16.18
C ILE A 57 28.77 -12.22 -16.52
N VAL A 58 28.47 -13.07 -15.53
CA VAL A 58 27.48 -14.14 -15.69
C VAL A 58 26.09 -13.49 -15.80
N SER A 59 25.37 -13.79 -16.85
CA SER A 59 24.00 -13.35 -17.06
C SER A 59 23.03 -14.52 -16.98
N GLY A 60 21.75 -14.21 -16.71
CA GLY A 60 20.69 -15.22 -16.63
C GLY A 60 20.11 -15.36 -15.22
N PHE A 61 19.18 -16.29 -15.03
CA PHE A 61 18.37 -16.44 -13.82
C PHE A 61 18.74 -17.68 -12.99
N THR A 62 19.82 -18.37 -13.32
CA THR A 62 20.27 -19.57 -12.57
C THR A 62 20.64 -19.28 -11.12
N PHE A 63 21.01 -18.03 -10.80
CA PHE A 63 21.27 -17.59 -9.44
C PHE A 63 20.06 -17.72 -8.51
N LEU A 64 18.84 -17.74 -9.05
CA LEU A 64 17.62 -17.89 -8.25
C LEU A 64 17.57 -19.24 -7.52
N GLU A 65 18.12 -20.28 -8.10
CA GLU A 65 18.23 -21.62 -7.50
C GLU A 65 19.40 -21.74 -6.51
N GLY A 66 20.31 -20.77 -6.56
CA GLY A 66 21.46 -20.69 -5.66
C GLY A 66 21.03 -20.47 -4.21
N ARG A 67 21.80 -21.02 -3.27
CA ARG A 67 21.61 -20.85 -1.84
C ARG A 67 21.86 -19.39 -1.43
N SER A 68 20.98 -18.82 -0.59
CA SER A 68 21.11 -17.45 -0.11
C SER A 68 22.30 -17.23 0.83
N GLY A 69 22.56 -18.18 1.72
CA GLY A 69 23.71 -18.15 2.63
C GLY A 69 23.65 -17.09 3.73
N PHE A 70 22.57 -16.36 3.86
CA PHE A 70 22.34 -15.36 4.92
C PHE A 70 20.99 -15.56 5.57
N ASP A 71 20.82 -15.00 6.76
CA ASP A 71 19.56 -15.03 7.48
C ASP A 71 18.78 -13.73 7.26
N ILE A 72 17.46 -13.83 7.27
CA ILE A 72 16.56 -12.68 7.22
C ILE A 72 15.93 -12.54 8.59
N LEU A 73 15.88 -11.29 9.10
CA LEU A 73 15.22 -10.99 10.37
C LEU A 73 13.83 -11.66 10.42
N PRO A 74 13.53 -12.39 11.50
CA PRO A 74 12.27 -13.12 11.64
C PRO A 74 11.09 -12.14 11.62
N PHE A 75 10.38 -12.16 10.52
CA PHE A 75 9.17 -11.37 10.29
C PHE A 75 8.17 -12.18 9.46
N LEU A 76 6.99 -11.65 9.22
CA LEU A 76 5.88 -12.39 8.61
C LEU A 76 6.27 -13.12 7.31
N GLY A 77 7.06 -12.49 6.44
CA GLY A 77 7.52 -13.11 5.19
C GLY A 77 8.40 -14.33 5.43
N SER A 78 9.34 -14.26 6.36
CA SER A 78 10.23 -15.39 6.68
C SER A 78 9.48 -16.56 7.33
N TYR A 79 8.45 -16.28 8.14
CA TYR A 79 7.58 -17.31 8.72
C TYR A 79 6.71 -18.00 7.67
N LEU A 80 6.11 -17.24 6.76
CA LEU A 80 5.22 -17.79 5.72
C LEU A 80 5.96 -18.66 4.70
N VAL A 81 7.20 -18.30 4.36
CA VAL A 81 8.04 -19.05 3.44
C VAL A 81 8.89 -20.14 4.15
N GLN A 82 8.88 -20.16 5.49
CA GLN A 82 9.75 -21.01 6.32
C GLN A 82 11.24 -20.82 5.97
N PHE A 83 11.63 -19.57 5.80
CA PHE A 83 12.94 -19.17 5.34
C PHE A 83 14.07 -19.57 6.33
N SER A 84 15.16 -20.02 5.77
CA SER A 84 16.40 -20.34 6.50
C SER A 84 17.63 -19.95 5.66
N PRO A 85 18.83 -19.88 6.22
CA PRO A 85 20.06 -19.63 5.44
C PRO A 85 20.36 -20.67 4.34
N ASN A 86 19.66 -21.81 4.35
CA ASN A 86 19.74 -22.82 3.31
C ASN A 86 18.74 -22.61 2.17
N SER A 87 17.81 -21.69 2.34
CA SER A 87 16.82 -21.32 1.33
C SER A 87 17.47 -20.70 0.09
N THR A 88 16.77 -20.77 -1.03
CA THR A 88 17.22 -20.24 -2.32
C THR A 88 17.06 -18.72 -2.41
N ASN A 89 17.75 -18.08 -3.36
CA ASN A 89 17.54 -16.67 -3.66
C ASN A 89 16.11 -16.37 -4.17
N LEU A 90 15.44 -17.35 -4.77
CA LEU A 90 14.03 -17.23 -5.15
C LEU A 90 13.14 -17.14 -3.91
N GLU A 91 13.42 -17.90 -2.85
CA GLU A 91 12.68 -17.80 -1.59
C GLU A 91 12.94 -16.45 -0.90
N VAL A 92 14.16 -15.90 -0.97
CA VAL A 92 14.42 -14.50 -0.55
C VAL A 92 13.53 -13.53 -1.28
N PHE A 93 13.37 -13.69 -2.60
CA PHE A 93 12.50 -12.83 -3.41
C PHE A 93 11.05 -12.88 -2.94
N TYR A 94 10.51 -14.07 -2.63
CA TYR A 94 9.16 -14.20 -2.09
C TYR A 94 9.01 -13.56 -0.71
N VAL A 95 9.96 -13.82 0.21
CA VAL A 95 9.97 -13.19 1.53
C VAL A 95 9.97 -11.67 1.41
N ALA A 96 10.81 -11.14 0.54
CA ALA A 96 10.96 -9.71 0.33
C ALA A 96 9.67 -9.06 -0.24
N ILE A 97 9.00 -9.73 -1.18
CA ILE A 97 7.69 -9.30 -1.70
C ILE A 97 6.64 -9.26 -0.58
N ILE A 98 6.53 -10.32 0.22
CA ILE A 98 5.58 -10.39 1.32
C ILE A 98 5.84 -9.26 2.31
N ASN A 99 7.09 -9.04 2.72
CA ASN A 99 7.46 -7.98 3.64
C ASN A 99 7.15 -6.58 3.08
N THR A 100 7.32 -6.37 1.78
CA THR A 100 6.92 -5.13 1.09
C THR A 100 5.41 -4.92 1.21
N PHE A 101 4.60 -5.94 0.93
CA PHE A 101 3.14 -5.84 1.03
C PHE A 101 2.67 -5.63 2.46
N VAL A 102 3.28 -6.29 3.44
CA VAL A 102 2.93 -6.11 4.86
C VAL A 102 3.22 -4.69 5.31
N CYS A 103 4.41 -4.16 4.99
CA CYS A 103 4.77 -2.78 5.30
C CYS A 103 3.81 -1.78 4.63
N ALA A 104 3.56 -1.95 3.33
CA ALA A 104 2.64 -1.10 2.59
C ALA A 104 1.21 -1.19 3.14
N GLY A 105 0.70 -2.38 3.41
CA GLY A 105 -0.65 -2.60 3.94
C GLY A 105 -0.87 -1.95 5.30
N VAL A 106 0.04 -2.20 6.25
CA VAL A 106 -0.02 -1.57 7.59
C VAL A 106 0.13 -0.05 7.48
N GLY A 107 1.08 0.43 6.68
CA GLY A 107 1.31 1.85 6.45
C GLY A 107 0.09 2.55 5.83
N ILE A 108 -0.59 1.93 4.86
CA ILE A 108 -1.83 2.45 4.24
C ILE A 108 -2.94 2.58 5.28
N VAL A 109 -3.16 1.55 6.10
CA VAL A 109 -4.20 1.59 7.14
C VAL A 109 -3.92 2.69 8.15
N LEU A 110 -2.71 2.75 8.69
CA LEU A 110 -2.33 3.75 9.69
C LEU A 110 -2.36 5.17 9.10
N SER A 111 -1.83 5.39 7.91
CA SER A 111 -1.84 6.70 7.26
C SER A 111 -3.25 7.18 6.93
N THR A 112 -4.16 6.26 6.59
CA THR A 112 -5.56 6.59 6.32
C THR A 112 -6.26 7.04 7.60
N ILE A 113 -6.10 6.30 8.70
CA ILE A 113 -6.69 6.65 9.99
C ILE A 113 -6.15 8.00 10.47
N LEU A 114 -4.82 8.16 10.50
CA LEU A 114 -4.18 9.41 10.93
C LEU A 114 -4.56 10.58 10.02
N GLY A 115 -4.53 10.39 8.70
CA GLY A 115 -4.87 11.40 7.71
C GLY A 115 -6.33 11.85 7.83
N LEU A 116 -7.26 10.91 8.08
CA LEU A 116 -8.66 11.23 8.34
C LEU A 116 -8.82 12.07 9.61
N LEU A 117 -8.21 11.64 10.71
CA LEU A 117 -8.28 12.37 11.99
C LEU A 117 -7.71 13.79 11.86
N ILE A 118 -6.53 13.93 11.26
CA ILE A 118 -5.86 15.23 11.09
C ILE A 118 -6.60 16.11 10.08
N GLY A 119 -7.11 15.55 8.99
CA GLY A 119 -7.91 16.29 8.00
C GLY A 119 -9.18 16.86 8.61
N ILE A 120 -9.89 16.10 9.45
CA ILE A 120 -11.07 16.56 10.20
C ILE A 120 -10.67 17.60 11.25
N ALA A 121 -9.60 17.36 12.00
CA ALA A 121 -9.09 18.28 13.01
C ALA A 121 -8.72 19.65 12.42
N ARG A 122 -8.14 19.67 11.22
CA ARG A 122 -7.80 20.90 10.51
C ARG A 122 -9.02 21.77 10.15
N LEU A 123 -10.16 21.14 9.89
CA LEU A 123 -11.41 21.81 9.57
C LEU A 123 -12.24 22.19 10.81
N SER A 124 -11.72 21.92 12.01
CA SER A 124 -12.39 22.24 13.27
C SER A 124 -12.54 23.76 13.44
N SER A 125 -13.70 24.17 13.96
CA SER A 125 -13.93 25.55 14.41
C SER A 125 -13.11 25.93 15.65
N ASN A 126 -12.58 24.94 16.37
CA ASN A 126 -11.68 25.16 17.50
C ASN A 126 -10.29 25.56 16.99
N TYR A 127 -9.88 26.78 17.32
CA TYR A 127 -8.61 27.38 16.88
C TYR A 127 -7.40 26.52 17.24
N LEU A 128 -7.33 26.00 18.46
CA LEU A 128 -6.19 25.20 18.94
C LEU A 128 -6.06 23.90 18.15
N ILE A 129 -7.16 23.17 17.98
CA ILE A 129 -7.19 21.91 17.24
C ILE A 129 -6.76 22.12 15.79
N SER A 130 -7.32 23.14 15.12
CA SER A 130 -6.95 23.49 13.75
C SER A 130 -5.49 23.88 13.61
N ARG A 131 -4.94 24.65 14.56
CA ARG A 131 -3.53 25.07 14.57
C ARG A 131 -2.57 23.89 14.79
N LEU A 132 -2.88 22.98 15.71
CA LEU A 132 -2.07 21.78 15.94
C LEU A 132 -2.07 20.85 14.72
N ALA A 133 -3.23 20.68 14.07
CA ALA A 133 -3.31 19.92 12.83
C ALA A 133 -2.48 20.54 11.69
N ASN A 134 -2.53 21.87 11.54
CA ASN A 134 -1.70 22.59 10.57
C ASN A 134 -0.20 22.44 10.88
N ALA A 135 0.21 22.63 12.12
CA ALA A 135 1.60 22.48 12.54
C ALA A 135 2.14 21.07 12.26
N TYR A 136 1.32 20.02 12.53
CA TYR A 136 1.66 18.65 12.18
C TYR A 136 1.90 18.50 10.66
N ILE A 137 0.98 19.00 9.83
CA ILE A 137 1.09 18.87 8.38
C ILE A 137 2.33 19.60 7.87
N GLU A 138 2.57 20.83 8.30
CA GLU A 138 3.73 21.63 7.89
C GLU A 138 5.05 20.99 8.33
N LEU A 139 5.11 20.49 9.56
CA LEU A 139 6.32 19.85 10.10
C LEU A 139 6.67 18.59 9.28
N PHE A 140 5.77 17.62 9.24
CA PHE A 140 6.09 16.31 8.65
C PHE A 140 6.13 16.31 7.13
N ARG A 141 5.45 17.23 6.45
CA ARG A 141 5.51 17.36 5.00
C ARG A 141 6.81 17.98 4.50
N ASN A 142 7.41 18.88 5.28
CA ASN A 142 8.62 19.61 4.89
C ASN A 142 9.92 18.87 5.27
N ILE A 143 9.86 17.83 6.09
CA ILE A 143 11.02 16.99 6.40
C ILE A 143 11.10 15.84 5.39
N PRO A 144 12.24 15.61 4.72
CA PRO A 144 12.44 14.47 3.83
C PRO A 144 12.12 13.15 4.53
N ILE A 145 11.33 12.29 3.85
CA ILE A 145 10.85 11.03 4.45
C ILE A 145 11.99 10.10 4.90
N LEU A 146 13.10 10.06 4.18
CA LEU A 146 14.27 9.28 4.58
C LEU A 146 14.82 9.70 5.93
N LEU A 147 14.89 11.02 6.18
CA LEU A 147 15.34 11.53 7.47
C LEU A 147 14.37 11.16 8.60
N GLN A 148 13.06 11.13 8.31
CA GLN A 148 12.07 10.67 9.29
C GLN A 148 12.25 9.18 9.61
N ILE A 149 12.52 8.34 8.62
CA ILE A 149 12.80 6.91 8.81
C ILE A 149 14.02 6.73 9.71
N LEU A 150 15.13 7.40 9.40
CA LEU A 150 16.36 7.33 10.20
C LEU A 150 16.15 7.86 11.62
N PHE A 151 15.39 8.94 11.79
CA PHE A 151 15.08 9.53 13.09
C PHE A 151 14.30 8.55 13.98
N TRP A 152 13.20 7.99 13.49
CA TRP A 152 12.41 7.02 14.25
C TRP A 152 13.19 5.74 14.56
N TYR A 153 13.97 5.25 13.60
CA TYR A 153 14.80 4.07 13.80
C TYR A 153 15.83 4.30 14.92
N ASN A 154 16.53 5.43 14.91
CA ASN A 154 17.46 5.77 15.97
C ASN A 154 16.78 5.94 17.34
N ILE A 155 15.59 6.48 17.40
CA ILE A 155 14.81 6.56 18.65
C ILE A 155 14.54 5.14 19.18
N PHE A 156 14.06 4.22 18.34
CA PHE A 156 13.77 2.86 18.81
C PHE A 156 15.02 2.12 19.27
N LEU A 157 16.15 2.32 18.65
CA LEU A 157 17.41 1.68 19.05
C LEU A 157 18.00 2.24 20.35
N ASN A 158 17.90 3.55 20.58
CA ASN A 158 18.63 4.23 21.65
C ASN A 158 17.76 4.65 22.84
N ALA A 159 16.47 4.94 22.63
CA ALA A 159 15.59 5.37 23.70
C ALA A 159 14.84 4.21 24.37
N LEU A 160 14.66 3.08 23.66
CA LEU A 160 14.05 1.90 24.26
C LEU A 160 15.05 1.11 25.13
N PRO A 161 14.59 0.47 26.19
CA PRO A 161 15.45 -0.29 27.09
C PRO A 161 16.01 -1.56 26.45
N HIS A 162 17.09 -2.07 27.00
CA HIS A 162 17.67 -3.37 26.63
C HIS A 162 16.70 -4.53 26.93
N PRO A 163 16.76 -5.68 26.22
CA PRO A 163 15.84 -6.80 26.40
C PRO A 163 15.63 -7.28 27.86
N LYS A 164 16.69 -7.24 28.68
CA LYS A 164 16.62 -7.61 30.10
C LYS A 164 15.78 -6.65 30.96
N LYS A 165 15.55 -5.44 30.47
CA LYS A 165 14.77 -4.40 31.13
C LYS A 165 13.57 -3.99 30.28
N SER A 166 13.07 -4.91 29.46
CA SER A 166 11.91 -4.66 28.59
C SER A 166 10.76 -4.05 29.38
N ILE A 167 10.08 -3.08 28.77
CA ILE A 167 8.80 -2.60 29.26
C ILE A 167 7.80 -3.74 29.01
N SER A 168 7.21 -4.30 30.08
CA SER A 168 6.17 -5.30 29.96
C SER A 168 4.79 -4.69 30.16
N PHE A 169 3.81 -5.14 29.38
CA PHE A 169 2.41 -4.85 29.56
C PHE A 169 1.66 -6.15 29.80
N LEU A 170 1.12 -6.33 31.02
CA LEU A 170 0.41 -7.54 31.49
C LEU A 170 1.25 -8.83 31.32
N ASP A 171 2.57 -8.76 31.23
CA ASP A 171 3.49 -9.86 30.92
C ASP A 171 3.15 -10.62 29.61
N LEU A 172 2.38 -9.99 28.74
CA LEU A 172 1.98 -10.52 27.44
C LEU A 172 2.71 -9.82 26.28
N ILE A 173 3.00 -8.52 26.45
CA ILE A 173 3.64 -7.70 25.43
C ILE A 173 4.93 -7.12 26.02
N PHE A 174 6.03 -7.27 25.31
CA PHE A 174 7.32 -6.73 25.72
C PHE A 174 7.84 -5.76 24.67
N ILE A 175 8.35 -4.61 25.13
CA ILE A 175 8.89 -3.54 24.26
C ILE A 175 10.32 -3.28 24.69
N ASN A 176 11.26 -3.38 23.75
CA ASN A 176 12.67 -3.11 23.96
C ASN A 176 13.34 -2.67 22.65
N ASN A 177 14.63 -2.36 22.69
CA ASN A 177 15.39 -1.88 21.53
C ASN A 177 15.66 -2.95 20.44
N ARG A 178 15.26 -4.21 20.65
CA ARG A 178 15.31 -5.28 19.66
C ARG A 178 13.94 -5.57 19.03
N GLY A 179 12.87 -4.92 19.49
CA GLY A 179 11.55 -5.02 18.92
C GLY A 179 10.42 -5.05 19.94
N PHE A 180 9.25 -5.24 19.36
CA PHE A 180 7.99 -5.40 20.06
C PHE A 180 7.60 -6.87 19.99
N TYR A 181 7.48 -7.51 21.14
CA TYR A 181 7.14 -8.92 21.24
C TYR A 181 5.67 -9.03 21.62
N LEU A 182 4.88 -9.61 20.75
CA LEU A 182 3.46 -9.81 20.89
C LEU A 182 3.15 -11.30 21.06
N PRO A 183 2.00 -11.69 21.63
CA PRO A 183 1.53 -13.07 21.59
C PRO A 183 1.42 -13.53 20.13
N ASN A 184 2.08 -14.64 19.79
CA ASN A 184 2.07 -15.19 18.44
C ASN A 184 0.90 -16.19 18.31
N PRO A 185 -0.13 -15.89 17.50
CA PRO A 185 -1.23 -16.80 17.30
C PRO A 185 -0.77 -18.03 16.52
N GLN A 186 -0.97 -19.21 17.11
CA GLN A 186 -0.67 -20.51 16.53
C GLN A 186 -1.98 -21.22 16.16
N PRO A 187 -2.41 -21.14 14.88
CA PRO A 187 -3.59 -21.86 14.43
C PRO A 187 -3.39 -23.38 14.59
N GLN A 188 -4.35 -24.02 15.27
CA GLN A 188 -4.38 -25.47 15.44
C GLN A 188 -5.22 -26.13 14.34
N GLU A 189 -5.24 -27.46 14.31
CA GLU A 189 -6.11 -28.23 13.42
C GLU A 189 -7.56 -27.76 13.49
N GLY A 190 -8.18 -27.56 12.34
CA GLY A 190 -9.55 -27.03 12.26
C GLY A 190 -9.69 -25.51 12.18
N PHE A 191 -8.66 -24.71 12.46
CA PHE A 191 -8.75 -23.25 12.39
C PHE A 191 -9.14 -22.74 11.00
N ILE A 192 -8.78 -23.46 9.95
CA ILE A 192 -9.19 -23.17 8.56
C ILE A 192 -10.72 -23.11 8.42
N LEU A 193 -11.46 -23.92 9.16
CA LEU A 193 -12.92 -23.91 9.14
C LEU A 193 -13.49 -22.63 9.75
N VAL A 194 -12.83 -22.05 10.74
CA VAL A 194 -13.19 -20.74 11.31
C VAL A 194 -13.01 -19.64 10.27
N PHE A 195 -11.89 -19.69 9.52
CA PHE A 195 -11.63 -18.73 8.44
C PHE A 195 -12.66 -18.90 7.28
N LEU A 196 -12.99 -20.13 6.93
CA LEU A 196 -14.04 -20.40 5.93
C LEU A 196 -15.42 -19.90 6.42
N ALA A 197 -15.75 -20.09 7.71
CA ALA A 197 -16.97 -19.56 8.30
C ALA A 197 -17.02 -18.02 8.25
N PHE A 198 -15.89 -17.36 8.46
CA PHE A 198 -15.78 -15.89 8.32
C PHE A 198 -16.05 -15.44 6.87
N ILE A 199 -15.47 -16.13 5.86
CA ILE A 199 -15.72 -15.84 4.44
C ILE A 199 -17.19 -16.06 4.10
N ILE A 200 -17.77 -17.19 4.53
CA ILE A 200 -19.19 -17.51 4.34
C ILE A 200 -20.06 -16.43 5.00
N GLY A 201 -19.70 -15.98 6.21
CA GLY A 201 -20.36 -14.89 6.92
C GLY A 201 -20.39 -13.59 6.11
N ILE A 202 -19.26 -13.20 5.52
CA ILE A 202 -19.17 -12.01 4.66
C ILE A 202 -20.04 -12.15 3.41
N VAL A 203 -19.94 -13.27 2.70
CA VAL A 203 -20.72 -13.52 1.48
C VAL A 203 -22.21 -13.50 1.78
N SER A 204 -22.64 -14.17 2.86
CA SER A 204 -24.02 -14.20 3.30
C SER A 204 -24.53 -12.81 3.73
N ALA A 205 -23.72 -12.03 4.43
CA ALA A 205 -24.05 -10.67 4.82
C ALA A 205 -24.25 -9.76 3.60
N VAL A 206 -23.39 -9.86 2.59
CA VAL A 206 -23.51 -9.10 1.32
C VAL A 206 -24.77 -9.51 0.57
N TYR A 207 -25.06 -10.81 0.50
CA TYR A 207 -26.28 -11.33 -0.14
C TYR A 207 -27.54 -10.82 0.59
N LEU A 208 -27.59 -10.95 1.91
CA LEU A 208 -28.70 -10.47 2.75
C LEU A 208 -28.94 -8.97 2.58
N LYS A 209 -27.87 -8.18 2.61
CA LYS A 209 -27.96 -6.71 2.40
C LYS A 209 -28.55 -6.38 1.02
N ARG A 210 -28.16 -7.10 -0.03
CA ARG A 210 -28.71 -6.91 -1.38
C ARG A 210 -30.18 -7.34 -1.44
N HIS A 211 -30.54 -8.44 -0.80
CA HIS A 211 -31.92 -8.95 -0.76
C HIS A 211 -32.86 -7.94 -0.03
N PHE A 212 -32.48 -7.46 1.17
CA PHE A 212 -33.27 -6.48 1.90
C PHE A 212 -33.36 -5.13 1.19
N LYS A 213 -32.31 -4.74 0.46
CA LYS A 213 -32.36 -3.54 -0.37
C LYS A 213 -33.41 -3.67 -1.48
N ARG A 214 -33.43 -4.80 -2.20
CA ARG A 214 -34.47 -5.07 -3.23
C ARG A 214 -35.88 -5.03 -2.63
N LYS A 215 -36.09 -5.70 -1.48
CA LYS A 215 -37.36 -5.69 -0.79
C LYS A 215 -37.79 -4.29 -0.37
N HIS A 216 -36.83 -3.46 0.10
CA HIS A 216 -37.11 -2.07 0.41
C HIS A 216 -37.51 -1.26 -0.83
N ASP A 217 -36.83 -1.45 -1.95
CA ASP A 217 -37.11 -0.78 -3.22
C ASP A 217 -38.51 -1.17 -3.76
N GLU A 218 -38.98 -2.40 -3.49
CA GLU A 218 -40.30 -2.92 -3.93
C GLU A 218 -41.43 -2.58 -2.97
N THR A 219 -41.21 -2.61 -1.65
CA THR A 219 -42.28 -2.54 -0.64
C THR A 219 -42.26 -1.28 0.22
N GLY A 220 -41.18 -0.46 0.14
CA GLY A 220 -40.96 0.70 1.01
C GLY A 220 -40.63 0.35 2.47
N GLN A 221 -40.60 -0.94 2.84
CA GLN A 221 -40.32 -1.36 4.23
C GLN A 221 -38.83 -1.25 4.55
N HIS A 222 -38.49 -0.43 5.53
CA HIS A 222 -37.11 -0.27 6.01
C HIS A 222 -36.76 -1.35 7.04
N THR A 223 -35.93 -2.31 6.66
CA THR A 223 -35.40 -3.32 7.58
C THR A 223 -33.99 -2.93 8.02
N ASN A 224 -33.77 -2.83 9.34
CA ASN A 224 -32.42 -2.61 9.86
C ASN A 224 -31.58 -3.87 9.69
N THR A 225 -30.69 -3.87 8.71
CA THR A 225 -29.84 -5.02 8.35
C THR A 225 -28.54 -5.11 9.15
N ILE A 226 -28.21 -4.08 9.95
CA ILE A 226 -26.90 -4.00 10.66
C ILE A 226 -26.72 -5.17 11.62
N GLY A 227 -27.75 -5.49 12.43
CA GLY A 227 -27.68 -6.60 13.38
C GLY A 227 -27.44 -7.96 12.69
N TYR A 228 -28.17 -8.23 11.60
CA TYR A 228 -28.03 -9.47 10.84
C TYR A 228 -26.66 -9.59 10.17
N THR A 229 -26.15 -8.51 9.57
CA THR A 229 -24.85 -8.53 8.90
C THR A 229 -23.71 -8.68 9.88
N LEU A 230 -23.75 -7.98 11.03
CA LEU A 230 -22.74 -8.14 12.08
C LEU A 230 -22.81 -9.54 12.71
N GLY A 231 -24.02 -10.07 12.94
CA GLY A 231 -24.21 -11.43 13.44
C GLY A 231 -23.59 -12.48 12.52
N LEU A 232 -23.81 -12.40 11.23
CA LEU A 232 -23.21 -13.35 10.26
C LEU A 232 -21.69 -13.22 10.20
N ILE A 233 -21.14 -12.01 10.23
CA ILE A 233 -19.70 -11.79 10.10
C ILE A 233 -18.94 -12.15 11.40
N ILE A 234 -19.55 -11.96 12.57
CA ILE A 234 -18.88 -12.13 13.86
C ILE A 234 -19.35 -13.42 14.55
N LEU A 235 -20.67 -13.60 14.70
CA LEU A 235 -21.21 -14.69 15.49
C LEU A 235 -20.98 -16.05 14.83
N LEU A 236 -21.10 -16.16 13.51
CA LEU A 236 -20.89 -17.42 12.80
C LEU A 236 -19.46 -17.96 12.98
N PRO A 237 -18.37 -17.19 12.72
CA PRO A 237 -17.01 -17.68 12.99
C PRO A 237 -16.77 -17.94 14.48
N VAL A 238 -17.34 -17.14 15.39
CA VAL A 238 -17.20 -17.36 16.85
C VAL A 238 -17.86 -18.69 17.26
N LEU A 239 -19.04 -19.01 16.76
CA LEU A 239 -19.71 -20.27 17.05
C LEU A 239 -18.90 -21.47 16.52
N VAL A 240 -18.39 -21.37 15.29
CA VAL A 240 -17.51 -22.42 14.72
C VAL A 240 -16.23 -22.55 15.55
N PHE A 241 -15.63 -21.44 15.97
CA PHE A 241 -14.45 -21.45 16.82
C PHE A 241 -14.68 -22.15 18.16
N LEU A 242 -15.78 -21.86 18.82
CA LEU A 242 -16.14 -22.51 20.08
C LEU A 242 -16.51 -23.98 19.88
N ALA A 243 -17.25 -24.33 18.82
CA ALA A 243 -17.62 -25.70 18.51
C ALA A 243 -16.42 -26.61 18.22
N LEU A 244 -15.33 -26.05 17.69
CA LEU A 244 -14.07 -26.74 17.43
C LEU A 244 -13.12 -26.78 18.66
N GLY A 245 -13.56 -26.35 19.83
CA GLY A 245 -12.74 -26.35 21.03
C GLY A 245 -11.67 -25.24 21.06
N SER A 246 -11.94 -24.11 20.42
CA SER A 246 -11.05 -22.94 20.37
C SER A 246 -9.68 -23.25 19.76
N PRO A 247 -9.60 -23.59 18.45
CA PRO A 247 -8.38 -24.06 17.78
C PRO A 247 -7.38 -22.92 17.51
N LEU A 248 -7.03 -22.16 18.55
CA LEU A 248 -6.04 -21.11 18.52
C LEU A 248 -5.27 -21.10 19.84
N GLN A 249 -3.99 -21.35 19.77
CA GLN A 249 -3.08 -21.20 20.89
C GLN A 249 -2.22 -19.96 20.69
N PHE A 250 -1.66 -19.42 21.77
CA PHE A 250 -0.75 -18.29 21.71
C PHE A 250 0.60 -18.71 22.28
N ASP A 251 1.65 -18.52 21.48
CA ASP A 251 3.02 -18.58 21.94
C ASP A 251 3.41 -17.21 22.49
N TYR A 252 3.86 -17.18 23.74
CA TYR A 252 4.22 -15.95 24.43
C TYR A 252 5.74 -15.79 24.49
N ALA A 253 6.19 -14.54 24.42
CA ALA A 253 7.59 -14.23 24.58
C ALA A 253 8.04 -14.45 26.04
N ILE A 254 9.14 -15.18 26.21
CA ILE A 254 9.74 -15.47 27.53
C ILE A 254 11.15 -14.90 27.56
N LEU A 255 11.53 -14.25 28.67
CA LEU A 255 12.85 -13.69 28.84
C LEU A 255 13.92 -14.80 28.95
N GLY A 256 14.80 -14.89 27.94
CA GLY A 256 15.96 -15.76 27.92
C GLY A 256 17.21 -15.11 28.54
N LYS A 257 18.37 -15.78 28.41
CA LYS A 257 19.65 -15.24 28.95
C LYS A 257 20.04 -13.88 28.35
N PHE A 258 19.82 -13.65 27.06
CA PHE A 258 20.29 -12.48 26.32
C PHE A 258 19.18 -11.73 25.59
N ASN A 259 18.08 -12.40 25.28
CA ASN A 259 16.95 -11.86 24.54
C ASN A 259 15.65 -12.58 24.94
N LEU A 260 14.50 -12.03 24.53
CA LEU A 260 13.24 -12.74 24.58
C LEU A 260 13.25 -13.88 23.54
N LYS A 261 12.58 -14.99 23.86
CA LYS A 261 12.34 -16.15 23.00
C LYS A 261 10.86 -16.40 22.90
N GLY A 262 10.40 -16.86 21.73
CA GLY A 262 8.96 -17.06 21.48
C GLY A 262 8.23 -15.74 21.19
N GLY A 263 6.93 -15.85 21.01
CA GLY A 263 6.09 -14.73 20.60
C GLY A 263 6.33 -14.28 19.15
N LEU A 264 5.54 -13.32 18.71
CA LEU A 264 5.71 -12.64 17.43
C LEU A 264 6.63 -11.42 17.65
N ALA A 265 7.86 -11.51 17.17
CA ALA A 265 8.81 -10.41 17.22
C ALA A 265 8.55 -9.45 16.06
N VAL A 266 8.14 -8.22 16.37
CA VAL A 266 8.02 -7.11 15.41
C VAL A 266 9.28 -6.27 15.51
N VAL A 267 10.12 -6.37 14.49
CA VAL A 267 11.46 -5.76 14.49
C VAL A 267 11.40 -4.22 14.48
N PRO A 268 12.35 -3.52 15.10
CA PRO A 268 12.35 -2.06 15.19
C PRO A 268 12.35 -1.40 13.81
N GLU A 269 13.04 -2.00 12.85
CA GLU A 269 13.09 -1.56 11.45
C GLU A 269 11.69 -1.46 10.83
N PHE A 270 10.85 -2.46 11.04
CA PHE A 270 9.46 -2.44 10.57
C PHE A 270 8.64 -1.33 11.22
N VAL A 271 8.76 -1.18 12.54
CA VAL A 271 8.00 -0.18 13.29
C VAL A 271 8.42 1.23 12.89
N ALA A 272 9.73 1.49 12.78
CA ALA A 272 10.27 2.78 12.38
C ALA A 272 9.83 3.15 10.96
N LEU A 273 9.94 2.20 10.03
CA LEU A 273 9.54 2.38 8.64
C LEU A 273 8.04 2.68 8.51
N THR A 274 7.20 1.81 9.07
CA THR A 274 5.74 1.97 8.97
C THR A 274 5.25 3.22 9.67
N LEU A 275 5.83 3.59 10.82
CA LEU A 275 5.51 4.83 11.51
C LEU A 275 5.88 6.06 10.67
N ALA A 276 7.12 6.12 10.16
CA ALA A 276 7.58 7.24 9.34
C ALA A 276 6.73 7.39 8.06
N LEU A 277 6.51 6.29 7.34
CA LEU A 277 5.66 6.27 6.14
C LEU A 277 4.23 6.71 6.44
N SER A 278 3.67 6.25 7.57
CA SER A 278 2.30 6.58 7.96
C SER A 278 2.15 8.04 8.35
N VAL A 279 3.04 8.55 9.19
CA VAL A 279 3.04 9.95 9.65
C VAL A 279 3.22 10.90 8.46
N TYR A 280 4.16 10.60 7.57
CA TYR A 280 4.39 11.40 6.37
C TYR A 280 3.19 11.37 5.41
N THR A 281 2.71 10.18 5.07
CA THR A 281 1.61 10.01 4.10
C THR A 281 0.29 10.58 4.62
N ALA A 282 0.05 10.50 5.94
CA ALA A 282 -1.11 11.08 6.59
C ALA A 282 -1.25 12.59 6.33
N THR A 283 -0.15 13.33 6.16
CA THR A 283 -0.20 14.77 5.84
C THR A 283 -0.86 15.04 4.49
N TYR A 284 -0.56 14.21 3.49
CA TYR A 284 -1.13 14.34 2.15
C TYR A 284 -2.59 13.86 2.10
N ILE A 285 -2.91 12.80 2.84
CA ILE A 285 -4.30 12.33 2.97
C ILE A 285 -5.15 13.37 3.68
N ALA A 286 -4.64 13.99 4.77
CA ALA A 286 -5.32 15.07 5.47
C ALA A 286 -5.62 16.26 4.55
N GLU A 287 -4.67 16.62 3.69
CA GLU A 287 -4.85 17.68 2.69
C GLU A 287 -5.89 17.30 1.62
N ALA A 288 -5.87 16.05 1.15
CA ALA A 288 -6.86 15.55 0.19
C ALA A 288 -8.28 15.61 0.78
N ILE A 289 -8.43 15.24 2.06
CA ILE A 289 -9.72 15.30 2.77
C ILE A 289 -10.19 16.76 2.92
N ARG A 290 -9.30 17.66 3.37
CA ARG A 290 -9.61 19.09 3.47
C ARG A 290 -10.07 19.65 2.14
N SER A 291 -9.27 19.47 1.09
CA SER A 291 -9.56 19.94 -0.26
C SER A 291 -10.88 19.38 -0.79
N GLY A 292 -11.16 18.09 -0.50
CA GLY A 292 -12.43 17.47 -0.87
C GLY A 292 -13.63 18.13 -0.21
N ILE A 293 -13.54 18.46 1.09
CA ILE A 293 -14.65 19.11 1.82
C ILE A 293 -14.82 20.58 1.39
N GLU A 294 -13.72 21.28 1.13
CA GLU A 294 -13.77 22.68 0.66
C GLU A 294 -14.20 22.81 -0.79
N ALA A 295 -14.01 21.79 -1.62
CA ALA A 295 -14.46 21.77 -3.01
C ALA A 295 -15.99 21.69 -3.15
N VAL A 296 -16.72 21.36 -2.08
CA VAL A 296 -18.19 21.34 -2.10
C VAL A 296 -18.73 22.77 -2.07
N ASP A 297 -19.46 23.14 -3.14
CA ASP A 297 -20.04 24.47 -3.32
C ASP A 297 -20.85 24.91 -2.10
N LYS A 298 -20.72 26.20 -1.73
CA LYS A 298 -21.46 26.79 -0.60
C LYS A 298 -22.97 26.73 -0.83
N GLY A 299 -23.42 26.90 -2.08
CA GLY A 299 -24.84 26.79 -2.45
C GLY A 299 -25.43 25.42 -2.13
N GLN A 300 -24.64 24.33 -2.19
CA GLN A 300 -25.11 23.01 -1.77
C GLN A 300 -25.40 22.94 -0.26
N LYS A 301 -24.58 23.61 0.55
CA LYS A 301 -24.76 23.68 2.01
C LYS A 301 -25.95 24.58 2.37
N GLU A 302 -26.12 25.69 1.66
CA GLU A 302 -27.24 26.65 1.81
C GLU A 302 -28.56 26.00 1.38
N ALA A 303 -28.59 25.30 0.24
CA ALA A 303 -29.77 24.56 -0.22
C ALA A 303 -30.17 23.45 0.78
N ALA A 304 -29.19 22.73 1.34
CA ALA A 304 -29.47 21.75 2.39
C ALA A 304 -30.09 22.37 3.64
N ALA A 305 -29.60 23.54 4.04
CA ALA A 305 -30.19 24.29 5.17
C ALA A 305 -31.59 24.80 4.85
N ALA A 306 -31.85 25.29 3.62
CA ALA A 306 -33.15 25.79 3.19
C ALA A 306 -34.26 24.71 3.21
N ILE A 307 -33.90 23.43 2.97
CA ILE A 307 -34.87 22.31 3.08
C ILE A 307 -34.93 21.72 4.50
N GLY A 308 -34.33 22.40 5.52
CA GLY A 308 -34.44 22.04 6.93
C GLY A 308 -33.50 20.93 7.40
N LEU A 309 -32.48 20.58 6.65
CA LEU A 309 -31.49 19.60 7.12
C LEU A 309 -30.63 20.16 8.25
N THR A 310 -30.48 19.39 9.32
CA THR A 310 -29.52 19.71 10.39
C THR A 310 -28.08 19.69 9.86
N LYS A 311 -27.14 20.36 10.55
CA LYS A 311 -25.71 20.37 10.17
C LYS A 311 -25.15 18.96 9.94
N THR A 312 -25.51 18.01 10.81
CA THR A 312 -25.06 16.60 10.70
C THR A 312 -25.69 15.89 9.48
N GLN A 313 -26.95 16.14 9.18
CA GLN A 313 -27.63 15.59 8.00
C GLN A 313 -27.05 16.20 6.72
N SER A 314 -26.86 17.52 6.68
CA SER A 314 -26.21 18.20 5.56
C SER A 314 -24.80 17.64 5.31
N LEU A 315 -24.01 17.45 6.37
CA LEU A 315 -22.69 16.84 6.25
C LEU A 315 -22.76 15.42 5.68
N LYS A 316 -23.62 14.55 6.23
CA LYS A 316 -23.68 13.13 5.83
C LYS A 316 -24.32 12.90 4.46
N LEU A 317 -25.36 13.65 4.12
CA LEU A 317 -26.19 13.42 2.92
C LEU A 317 -25.75 14.24 1.71
N VAL A 318 -25.15 15.42 1.93
CA VAL A 318 -24.80 16.36 0.85
C VAL A 318 -23.29 16.55 0.72
N VAL A 319 -22.61 16.94 1.81
CA VAL A 319 -21.20 17.33 1.74
C VAL A 319 -20.29 16.11 1.58
N LEU A 320 -20.42 15.12 2.47
CA LEU A 320 -19.51 13.96 2.51
C LEU A 320 -19.51 13.14 1.21
N PRO A 321 -20.65 12.82 0.56
CA PRO A 321 -20.64 12.08 -0.70
C PRO A 321 -19.95 12.86 -1.83
N GLN A 322 -20.05 14.18 -1.85
CA GLN A 322 -19.39 15.03 -2.85
C GLN A 322 -17.90 15.18 -2.53
N ALA A 323 -17.56 15.45 -1.27
CA ALA A 323 -16.18 15.57 -0.79
C ALA A 323 -15.34 14.30 -1.03
N LEU A 324 -15.91 13.13 -0.78
CA LEU A 324 -15.22 11.85 -0.99
C LEU A 324 -14.86 11.62 -2.47
N ARG A 325 -15.67 12.08 -3.41
CA ARG A 325 -15.36 11.99 -4.85
C ARG A 325 -14.11 12.78 -5.23
N VAL A 326 -13.87 13.89 -4.56
CA VAL A 326 -12.69 14.72 -4.78
C VAL A 326 -11.50 14.21 -3.99
N ALA A 327 -11.71 13.72 -2.76
CA ALA A 327 -10.64 13.30 -1.86
C ALA A 327 -10.07 11.90 -2.16
N ILE A 328 -10.88 10.95 -2.63
CA ILE A 328 -10.44 9.56 -2.83
C ILE A 328 -9.37 9.40 -3.91
N PRO A 329 -9.46 10.03 -5.11
CA PRO A 329 -8.43 9.87 -6.14
C PRO A 329 -7.03 10.28 -5.68
N PRO A 330 -6.79 11.46 -5.10
CA PRO A 330 -5.48 11.81 -4.57
C PRO A 330 -5.05 10.91 -3.39
N THR A 331 -5.98 10.43 -2.56
CA THR A 331 -5.68 9.50 -1.48
C THR A 331 -5.12 8.17 -2.01
N ILE A 332 -5.72 7.58 -3.04
CA ILE A 332 -5.22 6.34 -3.65
C ILE A 332 -3.83 6.56 -4.28
N ASN A 333 -3.56 7.73 -4.86
CA ASN A 333 -2.22 8.08 -5.33
C ASN A 333 -1.20 8.10 -4.19
N GLN A 334 -1.60 8.50 -2.98
CA GLN A 334 -0.70 8.43 -1.81
C GLN A 334 -0.42 6.99 -1.37
N TYR A 335 -1.34 6.06 -1.53
CA TYR A 335 -1.08 4.64 -1.28
C TYR A 335 -0.02 4.08 -2.24
N LEU A 336 -0.07 4.48 -3.51
CA LEU A 336 0.94 4.13 -4.50
C LEU A 336 2.32 4.71 -4.13
N ASN A 337 2.36 5.98 -3.71
CA ASN A 337 3.59 6.62 -3.27
C ASN A 337 4.16 5.96 -2.00
N LEU A 338 3.32 5.65 -1.01
CA LEU A 338 3.72 4.95 0.21
C LEU A 338 4.34 3.59 -0.13
N THR A 339 3.71 2.82 -1.01
CA THR A 339 4.21 1.51 -1.43
C THR A 339 5.57 1.61 -2.12
N LYS A 340 5.80 2.62 -2.96
CA LYS A 340 7.12 2.87 -3.57
C LYS A 340 8.16 3.32 -2.54
N ASN A 341 7.76 4.19 -1.62
CA ASN A 341 8.64 4.70 -0.56
C ASN A 341 9.05 3.61 0.44
N SER A 342 8.37 2.45 0.48
CA SER A 342 8.84 1.33 1.30
C SER A 342 10.25 0.88 0.92
N SER A 343 10.69 1.09 -0.33
CA SER A 343 12.06 0.80 -0.78
C SER A 343 13.15 1.60 -0.04
N LEU A 344 12.80 2.72 0.61
CA LEU A 344 13.71 3.46 1.50
C LEU A 344 14.10 2.68 2.76
N ALA A 345 13.42 1.57 3.03
CA ALA A 345 13.75 0.60 4.06
C ALA A 345 15.17 0.06 3.95
N ALA A 346 15.75 0.05 2.75
CA ALA A 346 17.13 -0.32 2.51
C ALA A 346 18.13 0.49 3.38
N ALA A 347 17.78 1.74 3.74
CA ALA A 347 18.62 2.59 4.59
C ALA A 347 18.70 2.13 6.05
N ILE A 348 17.74 1.33 6.53
CA ILE A 348 17.68 0.82 7.91
C ILE A 348 17.71 -0.71 7.98
N GLY A 349 17.85 -1.39 6.83
CA GLY A 349 18.00 -2.84 6.78
C GLY A 349 16.72 -3.65 6.98
N TYR A 350 15.51 -3.05 6.89
CA TYR A 350 14.28 -3.83 6.88
C TYR A 350 14.22 -4.68 5.60
N PRO A 351 14.00 -6.01 5.70
CA PRO A 351 14.17 -6.95 4.58
C PRO A 351 12.96 -6.96 3.62
N GLU A 352 12.68 -5.82 2.99
CA GLU A 352 11.74 -5.71 1.87
C GLU A 352 12.48 -5.90 0.53
N LEU A 353 11.77 -5.76 -0.58
CA LEU A 353 12.23 -6.13 -1.91
C LEU A 353 13.54 -5.44 -2.34
N MET A 354 13.69 -4.14 -2.09
CA MET A 354 14.92 -3.42 -2.45
C MET A 354 16.07 -3.76 -1.50
N SER A 355 15.81 -3.89 -0.20
CA SER A 355 16.85 -4.18 0.80
C SER A 355 17.36 -5.62 0.70
N ALA A 356 16.45 -6.62 0.76
CA ALA A 356 16.87 -8.03 0.80
C ALA A 356 17.32 -8.53 -0.59
N PHE A 357 16.51 -8.30 -1.61
CA PHE A 357 16.81 -8.83 -2.94
C PHE A 357 17.66 -7.88 -3.77
N GLY A 358 17.26 -6.61 -3.90
CA GLY A 358 18.00 -5.57 -4.63
C GLY A 358 19.30 -5.12 -3.95
N GLY A 359 19.48 -5.40 -2.66
CA GLY A 359 20.68 -5.10 -1.89
C GLY A 359 21.50 -6.34 -1.59
N THR A 360 21.03 -7.20 -0.67
CA THR A 360 21.84 -8.33 -0.16
C THR A 360 22.12 -9.38 -1.22
N VAL A 361 21.10 -9.87 -1.94
CA VAL A 361 21.30 -10.87 -3.01
C VAL A 361 22.15 -10.27 -4.13
N LEU A 362 21.88 -9.03 -4.53
CA LEU A 362 22.68 -8.35 -5.56
C LEU A 362 24.17 -8.29 -5.20
N ASN A 363 24.50 -7.93 -3.96
CA ASN A 363 25.89 -7.85 -3.50
C ASN A 363 26.59 -9.21 -3.47
N GLN A 364 25.85 -10.30 -3.24
CA GLN A 364 26.43 -11.65 -3.21
C GLN A 364 26.60 -12.24 -4.62
N VAL A 365 25.61 -12.03 -5.49
CA VAL A 365 25.55 -12.68 -6.82
C VAL A 365 26.21 -11.84 -7.90
N GLY A 366 26.14 -10.51 -7.79
CA GLY A 366 26.73 -9.58 -8.76
C GLY A 366 25.92 -9.39 -10.04
N GLN A 367 24.78 -10.07 -10.22
CA GLN A 367 23.91 -9.96 -11.42
C GLN A 367 22.95 -8.80 -11.31
N ALA A 368 23.49 -7.57 -11.44
CA ALA A 368 22.76 -6.34 -11.18
C ALA A 368 21.57 -6.12 -12.13
N ILE A 369 21.70 -6.49 -13.39
CA ILE A 369 20.70 -6.23 -14.42
C ILE A 369 19.43 -7.04 -14.16
N GLU A 370 19.59 -8.35 -13.96
CA GLU A 370 18.50 -9.27 -13.72
C GLU A 370 17.80 -8.96 -12.40
N ILE A 371 18.55 -8.76 -11.35
CA ILE A 371 18.02 -8.50 -10.01
C ILE A 371 17.26 -7.17 -9.97
N LEU A 372 17.86 -6.08 -10.49
CA LEU A 372 17.19 -4.79 -10.52
C LEU A 372 15.99 -4.79 -11.47
N ALA A 373 16.08 -5.51 -12.61
CA ALA A 373 14.92 -5.68 -13.50
C ALA A 373 13.77 -6.40 -12.80
N MET A 374 14.04 -7.45 -12.03
CA MET A 374 13.01 -8.15 -11.22
C MET A 374 12.40 -7.22 -10.18
N VAL A 375 13.21 -6.47 -9.43
CA VAL A 375 12.74 -5.49 -8.45
C VAL A 375 11.86 -4.43 -9.10
N MET A 376 12.33 -3.82 -10.20
CA MET A 376 11.56 -2.81 -10.95
C MET A 376 10.26 -3.39 -11.51
N PHE A 377 10.29 -4.61 -12.01
CA PHE A 377 9.10 -5.30 -12.53
C PHE A 377 8.03 -5.48 -11.46
N VAL A 378 8.39 -5.91 -10.25
CA VAL A 378 7.44 -6.07 -9.14
C VAL A 378 6.82 -4.73 -8.77
N TYR A 379 7.63 -3.66 -8.58
CA TYR A 379 7.09 -2.33 -8.29
C TYR A 379 6.22 -1.78 -9.43
N LEU A 380 6.55 -2.08 -10.67
CA LEU A 380 5.73 -1.72 -11.84
C LEU A 380 4.38 -2.43 -11.77
N VAL A 381 4.36 -3.75 -11.54
CA VAL A 381 3.11 -4.53 -11.44
C VAL A 381 2.23 -4.02 -10.31
N ILE A 382 2.80 -3.77 -9.12
CA ILE A 382 2.07 -3.18 -8.00
C ILE A 382 1.49 -1.81 -8.38
N SER A 383 2.29 -0.96 -9.03
CA SER A 383 1.88 0.36 -9.46
C SER A 383 0.74 0.32 -10.48
N LEU A 384 0.82 -0.60 -11.45
CA LEU A 384 -0.24 -0.82 -12.44
C LEU A 384 -1.52 -1.34 -11.79
N ALA A 385 -1.42 -2.28 -10.85
CA ALA A 385 -2.57 -2.81 -10.12
C ALA A 385 -3.30 -1.71 -9.34
N ILE A 386 -2.56 -0.85 -8.61
CA ILE A 386 -3.12 0.29 -7.90
C ILE A 386 -3.73 1.30 -8.89
N SER A 387 -3.10 1.55 -10.03
CA SER A 387 -3.61 2.46 -11.07
C SER A 387 -4.91 1.94 -11.70
N VAL A 388 -5.02 0.63 -11.94
CA VAL A 388 -6.27 0.01 -12.42
C VAL A 388 -7.38 0.16 -11.38
N LEU A 389 -7.06 -0.07 -10.10
CA LEU A 389 -8.00 0.15 -8.99
C LEU A 389 -8.46 1.62 -8.94
N LEU A 390 -7.53 2.58 -9.07
CA LEU A 390 -7.83 4.01 -9.10
C LEU A 390 -8.79 4.35 -10.24
N ASN A 391 -8.51 3.87 -11.45
CA ASN A 391 -9.35 4.10 -12.62
C ASN A 391 -10.76 3.50 -12.43
N TYR A 392 -10.85 2.31 -11.86
CA TYR A 392 -12.14 1.67 -11.53
C TYR A 392 -12.94 2.50 -10.52
N VAL A 393 -12.30 2.96 -9.44
CA VAL A 393 -12.93 3.80 -8.42
C VAL A 393 -13.38 5.13 -9.01
N ASN A 394 -12.52 5.80 -9.79
CA ASN A 394 -12.85 7.06 -10.46
C ASN A 394 -14.06 6.91 -11.38
N LYS A 395 -14.10 5.85 -12.21
CA LYS A 395 -15.23 5.58 -13.10
C LYS A 395 -16.55 5.36 -12.33
N LYS A 396 -16.48 4.65 -11.19
CA LYS A 396 -17.65 4.39 -10.36
C LYS A 396 -18.16 5.62 -9.60
N MET A 397 -17.27 6.57 -9.30
CA MET A 397 -17.62 7.81 -8.59
C MET A 397 -17.94 8.97 -9.52
N ALA A 398 -17.65 8.87 -10.81
CA ALA A 398 -18.03 9.88 -11.80
C ALA A 398 -19.55 10.09 -11.81
N ILE A 399 -19.99 11.35 -11.82
CA ILE A 399 -21.40 11.67 -11.95
C ILE A 399 -21.79 11.39 -13.41
N GLN A 400 -22.71 10.45 -13.62
CA GLN A 400 -23.36 10.30 -14.92
C GLN A 400 -24.26 11.53 -15.12
N GLY A 401 -23.85 12.45 -15.99
CA GLY A 401 -24.68 13.61 -16.36
C GLY A 401 -24.04 14.97 -16.05
N ARG A 402 -22.97 15.27 -16.73
CA ARG A 402 -22.61 16.62 -17.23
C ARG A 402 -21.74 16.45 -18.45
#